data_58b9acf169ccdc33f18c5fdaf6e0164a
#
_entry.id   58b9acf169ccdc33f18c5fdaf6e0164a
#
_cell.length_a   1.000
_cell.length_b   1.000
_cell.length_c   1.000
_cell.angle_alpha   90.00
_cell.angle_beta   90.00
_cell.angle_gamma   90.00
#
_symmetry.space_group_name_H-M   'P 1'
#
loop_
_entity.id
_entity.type
_entity.pdbx_description
1 polymer ?
#
loop_
_entity_poly.entity_id
_entity_poly.type
_entity_poly.pdbx_seq_one_letter_code
_entity_poly.pdbx_strand_id
1 'polypeptide(L)'
;MIGVMLLAFQAAVAPAMRGGDAPVRVPSSTAHRTVVVDAGHGGPDNGMSGPIGTRWKVYEKNITLQVAKKLATALRDRGLRVVMTRTTDTLIALSDRGRIANEHHGDLFVSIHVNAANPAWKDPGAARGFETYFLAEAKTEDAKRVEEMENASVRFETDVSAKKGDPLSYIMNDMAQNEHLRESSELADLIQQHLGSIEPGPSRGVKQAGFRVLVTAFMPAVLVEIGFGTNPADARFITNAARQRQIASSIADATVEYLDHYQRRLGVATP
;
A
#
# COMPACT_ATOMS: atom_id res chain seq x y z
N MET A 1 65.25 43.58 -34.13
CA MET A 1 64.57 42.28 -34.14
C MET A 1 63.68 42.20 -32.91
N ILE A 2 62.35 42.28 -33.11
CA ILE A 2 61.36 42.35 -32.05
C ILE A 2 60.75 40.95 -31.96
N GLY A 3 60.96 40.24 -30.84
CA GLY A 3 60.43 38.93 -30.59
C GLY A 3 59.02 39.05 -30.01
N VAL A 4 58.01 38.51 -30.72
CA VAL A 4 56.65 38.43 -30.27
C VAL A 4 56.45 37.13 -29.46
N MET A 5 56.16 37.29 -28.21
CA MET A 5 55.80 36.15 -27.27
C MET A 5 54.32 35.85 -27.36
N LEU A 6 53.99 34.70 -27.93
CA LEU A 6 52.60 34.20 -27.96
C LEU A 6 52.22 33.56 -26.60
N LEU A 7 51.34 34.17 -25.87
CA LEU A 7 50.71 33.56 -24.70
C LEU A 7 49.53 32.66 -25.16
N ALA A 8 49.66 31.35 -24.95
CA ALA A 8 48.58 30.40 -25.14
C ALA A 8 47.65 30.40 -23.93
N PHE A 9 46.42 30.86 -24.12
CA PHE A 9 45.35 30.71 -23.13
C PHE A 9 44.79 29.26 -23.20
N GLN A 10 45.05 28.48 -22.17
CA GLN A 10 44.36 27.20 -21.97
C GLN A 10 43.00 27.48 -21.29
N ALA A 11 41.94 27.27 -22.03
CA ALA A 11 40.59 27.29 -21.48
C ALA A 11 40.37 26.00 -20.65
N ALA A 12 40.23 26.16 -19.35
CA ALA A 12 39.80 25.09 -18.45
C ALA A 12 38.31 24.74 -18.72
N VAL A 13 38.05 23.55 -19.24
CA VAL A 13 36.73 22.98 -19.37
C VAL A 13 36.28 22.55 -18.00
N ALA A 14 35.29 23.25 -17.43
CA ALA A 14 34.63 22.84 -16.20
C ALA A 14 33.83 21.55 -16.43
N PRO A 15 33.82 20.57 -15.48
CA PRO A 15 33.05 19.38 -15.62
C PRO A 15 31.55 19.73 -15.57
N ALA A 16 30.79 19.25 -16.56
CA ALA A 16 29.33 19.36 -16.58
C ALA A 16 28.74 18.68 -15.33
N MET A 17 28.04 19.43 -14.50
CA MET A 17 27.25 18.90 -13.40
C MET A 17 26.21 17.99 -14.00
N ARG A 18 26.22 16.70 -13.61
CA ARG A 18 25.13 15.75 -13.90
C ARG A 18 23.87 16.29 -13.25
N GLY A 19 22.82 16.39 -14.05
CA GLY A 19 21.53 16.87 -13.61
C GLY A 19 21.07 16.13 -12.35
N GLY A 20 20.94 16.87 -11.26
CA GLY A 20 20.18 16.42 -10.10
C GLY A 20 18.75 16.25 -10.54
N ASP A 21 18.12 15.15 -10.13
CA ASP A 21 16.70 14.92 -10.31
C ASP A 21 15.94 16.15 -9.82
N ALA A 22 15.29 16.85 -10.73
CA ALA A 22 14.43 17.97 -10.37
C ALA A 22 13.35 17.43 -9.41
N PRO A 23 13.06 18.11 -8.29
CA PRO A 23 12.01 17.67 -7.39
C PRO A 23 10.71 17.57 -8.19
N VAL A 24 10.07 16.41 -8.12
CA VAL A 24 8.74 16.16 -8.72
C VAL A 24 7.83 17.27 -8.19
N ARG A 25 7.41 18.18 -9.04
CA ARG A 25 6.43 19.22 -8.68
C ARG A 25 5.10 18.51 -8.42
N VAL A 26 4.73 18.39 -7.15
CA VAL A 26 3.40 17.94 -6.77
C VAL A 26 2.40 19.00 -7.22
N PRO A 27 1.36 18.63 -8.00
CA PRO A 27 0.31 19.58 -8.36
C PRO A 27 -0.33 20.18 -7.09
N SER A 28 -0.56 21.47 -7.06
CA SER A 28 -1.07 22.19 -5.88
C SER A 28 -2.44 21.69 -5.38
N SER A 29 -3.14 20.94 -6.19
CA SER A 29 -4.46 20.35 -5.93
C SER A 29 -4.41 19.06 -5.08
N THR A 30 -3.27 18.36 -5.01
CA THR A 30 -3.11 17.16 -4.15
C THR A 30 -2.72 17.54 -2.71
N ALA A 31 -2.23 18.74 -2.48
CA ALA A 31 -1.69 19.21 -1.19
C ALA A 31 -2.69 19.17 -0.01
N HIS A 32 -3.99 18.98 -0.26
CA HIS A 32 -5.03 18.89 0.77
C HIS A 32 -5.60 17.48 0.94
N ARG A 33 -5.19 16.52 0.13
CA ARG A 33 -5.71 15.15 0.17
C ARG A 33 -5.08 14.36 1.31
N THR A 34 -5.92 13.62 2.02
CA THR A 34 -5.53 12.78 3.15
C THR A 34 -5.56 11.32 2.75
N VAL A 35 -4.40 10.66 2.79
CA VAL A 35 -4.30 9.21 2.61
C VAL A 35 -4.17 8.55 3.98
N VAL A 36 -5.05 7.59 4.26
CA VAL A 36 -4.94 6.77 5.46
C VAL A 36 -4.19 5.50 5.11
N VAL A 37 -3.06 5.31 5.76
CA VAL A 37 -2.20 4.13 5.59
C VAL A 37 -2.42 3.20 6.76
N ASP A 38 -2.94 2.02 6.46
CA ASP A 38 -3.14 0.97 7.43
C ASP A 38 -2.00 -0.04 7.37
N ALA A 39 -1.47 -0.38 8.54
CA ALA A 39 -0.51 -1.47 8.68
C ALA A 39 -1.24 -2.69 9.25
N GLY A 40 -1.45 -3.71 8.44
CA GLY A 40 -2.16 -4.92 8.83
C GLY A 40 -1.62 -5.56 10.10
N HIS A 41 -2.48 -6.24 10.86
CA HIS A 41 -2.16 -6.95 12.11
C HIS A 41 -1.62 -6.04 13.23
N GLY A 42 -0.93 -6.63 14.22
CA GLY A 42 -0.30 -5.89 15.34
C GLY A 42 -0.62 -6.47 16.71
N GLY A 43 0.21 -6.16 17.70
CA GLY A 43 0.06 -6.69 19.06
C GLY A 43 0.14 -8.22 19.10
N PRO A 44 -0.88 -8.92 19.66
CA PRO A 44 -0.92 -10.38 19.69
C PRO A 44 -1.17 -11.02 18.33
N ASP A 45 -1.72 -10.26 17.36
CA ASP A 45 -1.94 -10.73 16.00
C ASP A 45 -0.65 -10.60 15.18
N ASN A 46 0.01 -11.71 14.93
CA ASN A 46 1.24 -11.74 14.15
C ASN A 46 1.01 -11.71 12.63
N GLY A 47 -0.22 -11.96 12.17
CA GLY A 47 -0.48 -12.25 10.77
C GLY A 47 0.21 -13.54 10.32
N MET A 48 0.61 -13.62 9.05
CA MET A 48 1.35 -14.77 8.55
C MET A 48 2.70 -14.93 9.26
N SER A 49 3.19 -16.17 9.30
CA SER A 49 4.51 -16.53 9.80
C SER A 49 5.23 -17.36 8.75
N GLY A 50 6.42 -16.98 8.36
CA GLY A 50 7.19 -17.64 7.30
C GLY A 50 8.67 -17.28 7.34
N PRO A 51 9.44 -17.65 6.31
CA PRO A 51 9.07 -18.53 5.20
C PRO A 51 9.03 -20.01 5.59
N ILE A 52 8.31 -20.79 4.80
CA ILE A 52 8.18 -22.25 4.99
C ILE A 52 9.54 -22.93 4.69
N GLY A 53 9.85 -23.99 5.45
CA GLY A 53 11.04 -24.82 5.21
C GLY A 53 12.37 -24.17 5.63
N THR A 54 12.36 -23.04 6.34
CA THR A 54 13.58 -22.38 6.82
C THR A 54 13.61 -22.26 8.35
N ARG A 55 14.81 -22.04 8.90
CA ARG A 55 14.98 -21.69 10.34
C ARG A 55 14.70 -20.20 10.61
N TRP A 56 14.79 -19.36 9.57
CA TRP A 56 14.50 -17.95 9.65
C TRP A 56 12.98 -17.73 9.67
N LYS A 57 12.51 -16.89 10.56
CA LYS A 57 11.09 -16.56 10.75
C LYS A 57 10.87 -15.08 10.69
N VAL A 58 9.82 -14.68 9.96
CA VAL A 58 9.28 -13.32 9.94
C VAL A 58 7.80 -13.35 10.26
N TYR A 59 7.30 -12.26 10.81
CA TYR A 59 5.90 -12.06 11.09
C TYR A 59 5.39 -10.89 10.26
N GLU A 60 4.22 -11.06 9.70
CA GLU A 60 3.58 -10.06 8.85
C GLU A 60 3.48 -8.69 9.51
N LYS A 61 2.97 -8.62 10.75
CA LYS A 61 2.80 -7.36 11.50
C LYS A 61 4.04 -6.46 11.52
N ASN A 62 5.24 -7.05 11.48
CA ASN A 62 6.50 -6.30 11.50
C ASN A 62 6.82 -5.73 10.11
N ILE A 63 6.55 -6.51 9.06
CA ILE A 63 6.78 -6.10 7.68
C ILE A 63 5.79 -5.01 7.30
N THR A 64 4.51 -5.21 7.57
CA THR A 64 3.44 -4.25 7.26
C THR A 64 3.68 -2.91 7.94
N LEU A 65 4.07 -2.90 9.22
CA LEU A 65 4.42 -1.67 9.94
C LEU A 65 5.63 -0.95 9.33
N GLN A 66 6.67 -1.70 8.93
CA GLN A 66 7.86 -1.12 8.32
C GLN A 66 7.57 -0.51 6.95
N VAL A 67 6.79 -1.20 6.12
CA VAL A 67 6.40 -0.72 4.79
C VAL A 67 5.43 0.45 4.91
N ALA A 68 4.42 0.36 5.76
CA ALA A 68 3.46 1.45 6.00
C ALA A 68 4.12 2.74 6.47
N LYS A 69 5.13 2.67 7.36
CA LYS A 69 5.90 3.85 7.77
C LYS A 69 6.67 4.48 6.60
N LYS A 70 7.26 3.67 5.73
CA LYS A 70 7.97 4.14 4.54
C LYS A 70 6.99 4.74 3.51
N LEU A 71 5.82 4.11 3.35
CA LEU A 71 4.74 4.63 2.50
C LEU A 71 4.25 5.99 3.02
N ALA A 72 4.02 6.09 4.33
CA ALA A 72 3.63 7.36 4.95
C ALA A 72 4.66 8.47 4.70
N THR A 73 5.96 8.16 4.75
CA THR A 73 7.01 9.11 4.41
C THR A 73 6.97 9.47 2.92
N ALA A 74 6.91 8.47 2.03
CA ALA A 74 6.91 8.69 0.59
C ALA A 74 5.69 9.52 0.11
N LEU A 75 4.52 9.35 0.72
CA LEU A 75 3.32 10.13 0.45
C LEU A 75 3.46 11.58 0.94
N ARG A 76 4.03 11.79 2.14
CA ARG A 76 4.30 13.15 2.66
C ARG A 76 5.31 13.90 1.81
N ASP A 77 6.35 13.22 1.33
CA ASP A 77 7.36 13.79 0.42
C ASP A 77 6.72 14.24 -0.92
N ARG A 78 5.57 13.65 -1.28
CA ARG A 78 4.74 14.03 -2.43
C ARG A 78 3.65 15.06 -2.10
N GLY A 79 3.68 15.66 -0.90
CA GLY A 79 2.79 16.74 -0.48
C GLY A 79 1.42 16.29 0.05
N LEU A 80 1.19 15.00 0.26
CA LEU A 80 -0.07 14.47 0.79
C LEU A 80 -0.10 14.51 2.32
N ARG A 81 -1.29 14.71 2.89
CA ARG A 81 -1.51 14.47 4.32
C ARG A 81 -1.61 12.97 4.56
N VAL A 82 -1.00 12.48 5.63
CA VAL A 82 -1.01 11.05 5.94
C VAL A 82 -1.37 10.80 7.38
N VAL A 83 -2.38 9.97 7.57
CA VAL A 83 -2.77 9.36 8.85
C VAL A 83 -2.37 7.89 8.82
N MET A 84 -1.84 7.36 9.91
CA MET A 84 -1.56 5.93 10.05
C MET A 84 -2.51 5.34 11.10
N THR A 85 -3.06 4.16 10.85
CA THR A 85 -3.91 3.45 11.82
C THR A 85 -3.14 3.02 13.06
N ARG A 86 -1.86 2.63 12.88
CA ARG A 86 -0.91 2.37 13.96
C ARG A 86 0.51 2.77 13.57
N THR A 87 1.29 3.19 14.56
CA THR A 87 2.71 3.55 14.41
C THR A 87 3.63 2.68 15.27
N THR A 88 3.06 1.80 16.06
CA THR A 88 3.74 0.85 16.96
C THR A 88 3.19 -0.56 16.77
N ASP A 89 3.76 -1.55 17.45
CA ASP A 89 3.22 -2.92 17.49
C ASP A 89 2.01 -3.00 18.42
N THR A 90 0.86 -2.50 17.93
CA THR A 90 -0.41 -2.43 18.68
C THR A 90 -1.50 -3.05 17.84
N LEU A 91 -2.40 -3.81 18.47
CA LEU A 91 -3.62 -4.31 17.83
C LEU A 91 -4.61 -3.15 17.64
N ILE A 92 -5.12 -3.01 16.42
CA ILE A 92 -6.27 -2.17 16.09
C ILE A 92 -7.34 -3.10 15.53
N ALA A 93 -8.54 -3.06 16.08
CA ALA A 93 -9.66 -3.87 15.58
C ALA A 93 -9.97 -3.54 14.12
N LEU A 94 -10.40 -4.52 13.33
CA LEU A 94 -10.61 -4.35 11.89
C LEU A 94 -11.58 -3.20 11.59
N SER A 95 -12.70 -3.12 12.33
CA SER A 95 -13.66 -2.03 12.19
C SER A 95 -13.12 -0.66 12.58
N ASP A 96 -12.21 -0.60 13.55
CA ASP A 96 -11.63 0.66 14.02
C ASP A 96 -10.67 1.28 13.00
N ARG A 97 -10.06 0.49 12.14
CA ARG A 97 -9.15 0.97 11.08
C ARG A 97 -9.87 1.87 10.09
N GLY A 98 -11.02 1.42 9.56
CA GLY A 98 -11.87 2.26 8.70
C GLY A 98 -12.49 3.43 9.46
N ARG A 99 -12.88 3.24 10.75
CA ARG A 99 -13.39 4.34 11.58
C ARG A 99 -12.34 5.46 11.77
N ILE A 100 -11.08 5.10 12.04
CA ILE A 100 -9.97 6.07 12.09
C ILE A 100 -9.88 6.84 10.77
N ALA A 101 -10.02 6.15 9.63
CA ALA A 101 -9.99 6.79 8.33
C ALA A 101 -11.12 7.82 8.16
N ASN A 102 -12.33 7.46 8.55
CA ASN A 102 -13.50 8.35 8.47
C ASN A 102 -13.37 9.57 9.40
N GLU A 103 -12.94 9.36 10.65
CA GLU A 103 -12.73 10.41 11.66
C GLU A 103 -11.70 11.46 11.20
N HIS A 104 -10.71 11.02 10.43
CA HIS A 104 -9.67 11.91 9.88
C HIS A 104 -9.99 12.43 8.48
N HIS A 105 -11.22 12.23 8.00
CA HIS A 105 -11.66 12.64 6.66
C HIS A 105 -10.69 12.17 5.57
N GLY A 106 -10.36 10.88 5.59
CA GLY A 106 -9.50 10.26 4.59
C GLY A 106 -10.11 10.34 3.19
N ASP A 107 -9.32 10.73 2.22
CA ASP A 107 -9.72 10.67 0.80
C ASP A 107 -9.46 9.29 0.20
N LEU A 108 -8.47 8.56 0.73
CA LEU A 108 -8.10 7.21 0.33
C LEU A 108 -7.68 6.38 1.54
N PHE A 109 -7.95 5.08 1.48
CA PHE A 109 -7.50 4.10 2.47
C PHE A 109 -6.65 3.02 1.79
N VAL A 110 -5.41 2.83 2.26
CA VAL A 110 -4.46 1.83 1.73
C VAL A 110 -3.98 0.94 2.87
N SER A 111 -4.43 -0.31 2.88
CA SER A 111 -4.01 -1.33 3.84
C SER A 111 -2.88 -2.19 3.27
N ILE A 112 -1.81 -2.37 4.04
CA ILE A 112 -0.62 -3.13 3.64
C ILE A 112 -0.61 -4.47 4.36
N HIS A 113 -0.52 -5.55 3.60
CA HIS A 113 -0.53 -6.95 4.03
C HIS A 113 0.59 -7.78 3.38
N VAL A 114 0.78 -8.99 3.87
CA VAL A 114 1.73 -9.99 3.33
C VAL A 114 1.05 -11.34 3.25
N ASN A 115 0.79 -11.80 2.06
CA ASN A 115 0.07 -13.03 1.78
C ASN A 115 0.76 -14.29 2.35
N ALA A 116 -0.04 -15.30 2.57
CA ALA A 116 0.41 -16.64 2.95
C ALA A 116 -0.13 -17.70 1.98
N ALA A 117 0.68 -18.70 1.71
CA ALA A 117 0.23 -19.88 0.97
C ALA A 117 -0.77 -20.70 1.80
N ASN A 118 -1.73 -21.34 1.12
CA ASN A 118 -2.56 -22.35 1.76
C ASN A 118 -1.70 -23.56 2.15
N PRO A 119 -1.66 -23.94 3.44
CA PRO A 119 -0.90 -25.11 3.88
C PRO A 119 -1.33 -26.42 3.22
N ALA A 120 -2.56 -26.50 2.71
CA ALA A 120 -3.10 -27.67 2.03
C ALA A 120 -2.64 -27.80 0.56
N TRP A 121 -1.96 -26.79 0.00
CA TRP A 121 -1.41 -26.90 -1.35
C TRP A 121 -0.26 -27.92 -1.39
N LYS A 122 -0.07 -28.55 -2.55
CA LYS A 122 0.99 -29.55 -2.78
C LYS A 122 2.38 -29.00 -2.47
N ASP A 123 2.64 -27.76 -2.85
CA ASP A 123 3.88 -27.03 -2.58
C ASP A 123 3.56 -25.60 -2.11
N PRO A 124 3.22 -25.43 -0.83
CA PRO A 124 2.85 -24.12 -0.33
C PRO A 124 4.02 -23.13 -0.33
N GLY A 125 5.27 -23.61 -0.26
CA GLY A 125 6.46 -22.76 -0.32
C GLY A 125 6.74 -22.16 -1.70
N ALA A 126 6.16 -22.72 -2.77
CA ALA A 126 6.31 -22.21 -4.14
C ALA A 126 5.39 -21.03 -4.45
N ALA A 127 4.30 -20.83 -3.71
CA ALA A 127 3.39 -19.69 -3.92
C ALA A 127 4.14 -18.37 -3.72
N ARG A 128 4.02 -17.46 -4.69
CA ARG A 128 4.72 -16.17 -4.68
C ARG A 128 4.01 -15.12 -5.53
N GLY A 129 4.48 -13.88 -5.44
CA GLY A 129 3.96 -12.75 -6.20
C GLY A 129 3.12 -11.82 -5.32
N PHE A 130 2.56 -10.80 -5.93
CA PHE A 130 1.81 -9.74 -5.28
C PHE A 130 0.44 -9.58 -5.92
N GLU A 131 -0.51 -9.06 -5.16
CA GLU A 131 -1.89 -8.84 -5.61
C GLU A 131 -2.53 -7.68 -4.85
N THR A 132 -3.48 -7.00 -5.48
CA THR A 132 -4.18 -5.88 -4.85
C THR A 132 -5.68 -6.14 -4.87
N TYR A 133 -6.32 -5.87 -3.74
CA TYR A 133 -7.74 -6.13 -3.54
C TYR A 133 -8.53 -4.84 -3.33
N PHE A 134 -9.77 -4.83 -3.80
CA PHE A 134 -10.79 -3.89 -3.40
C PHE A 134 -12.02 -4.64 -2.86
N LEU A 135 -12.92 -3.92 -2.18
CA LEU A 135 -14.06 -4.53 -1.50
C LEU A 135 -15.17 -4.88 -2.49
N ALA A 136 -15.46 -6.16 -2.66
CA ALA A 136 -16.66 -6.72 -3.29
C ALA A 136 -16.74 -8.22 -2.96
N GLU A 137 -17.75 -8.92 -3.47
CA GLU A 137 -17.86 -10.38 -3.32
C GLU A 137 -16.67 -11.09 -4.01
N ALA A 138 -16.05 -12.05 -3.34
CA ALA A 138 -14.93 -12.81 -3.88
C ALA A 138 -15.33 -13.63 -5.12
N LYS A 139 -14.58 -13.49 -6.22
CA LYS A 139 -14.86 -14.21 -7.49
C LYS A 139 -14.12 -15.54 -7.62
N THR A 140 -13.15 -15.81 -6.75
CA THR A 140 -12.34 -17.03 -6.81
C THR A 140 -12.16 -17.62 -5.42
N GLU A 141 -11.98 -18.93 -5.34
CA GLU A 141 -11.68 -19.64 -4.09
C GLU A 141 -10.40 -19.12 -3.43
N ASP A 142 -9.40 -18.73 -4.22
CA ASP A 142 -8.17 -18.16 -3.67
C ASP A 142 -8.42 -16.78 -3.02
N ALA A 143 -9.21 -15.91 -3.67
CA ALA A 143 -9.59 -14.63 -3.09
C ALA A 143 -10.43 -14.82 -1.80
N LYS A 144 -11.34 -15.79 -1.80
CA LYS A 144 -12.13 -16.14 -0.61
C LYS A 144 -11.25 -16.63 0.54
N ARG A 145 -10.25 -17.45 0.24
CA ARG A 145 -9.28 -17.93 1.22
C ARG A 145 -8.49 -16.78 1.86
N VAL A 146 -8.01 -15.81 1.04
CA VAL A 146 -7.27 -14.64 1.55
C VAL A 146 -8.20 -13.79 2.43
N GLU A 147 -9.44 -13.56 2.00
CA GLU A 147 -10.48 -12.90 2.81
C GLU A 147 -10.65 -13.56 4.17
N GLU A 148 -10.82 -14.89 4.21
CA GLU A 148 -11.01 -15.66 5.44
C GLU A 148 -9.78 -15.57 6.36
N MET A 149 -8.58 -15.62 5.77
CA MET A 149 -7.32 -15.50 6.50
C MET A 149 -7.20 -14.14 7.19
N GLU A 150 -7.44 -13.04 6.47
CA GLU A 150 -7.34 -11.70 7.01
C GLU A 150 -8.48 -11.39 8.00
N ASN A 151 -9.69 -11.79 7.68
CA ASN A 151 -10.85 -11.61 8.56
C ASN A 151 -10.74 -12.42 9.87
N ALA A 152 -9.91 -13.47 9.93
CA ALA A 152 -9.66 -14.25 11.14
C ALA A 152 -8.97 -13.43 12.26
N SER A 153 -8.41 -12.27 11.95
CA SER A 153 -7.85 -11.31 12.93
C SER A 153 -8.86 -10.87 13.98
N VAL A 154 -10.17 -10.95 13.70
CA VAL A 154 -11.27 -10.72 14.67
C VAL A 154 -11.12 -11.52 15.95
N ARG A 155 -10.52 -12.71 15.92
CA ARG A 155 -10.30 -13.55 17.12
C ARG A 155 -9.41 -12.90 18.19
N PHE A 156 -8.66 -11.88 17.85
CA PHE A 156 -7.82 -11.12 18.77
C PHE A 156 -8.54 -9.89 19.33
N GLU A 157 -9.71 -9.54 18.79
CA GLU A 157 -10.51 -8.42 19.26
C GLU A 157 -11.24 -8.79 20.56
N THR A 158 -11.30 -7.85 21.51
CA THR A 158 -12.10 -8.03 22.71
C THR A 158 -13.55 -7.61 22.43
N ASP A 159 -14.53 -8.23 23.12
CA ASP A 159 -15.97 -8.03 22.94
C ASP A 159 -16.45 -6.56 23.01
N VAL A 160 -15.63 -5.67 23.51
CA VAL A 160 -15.92 -4.23 23.58
C VAL A 160 -15.94 -3.56 22.21
N SER A 161 -15.16 -4.08 21.24
CA SER A 161 -15.10 -3.57 19.87
C SER A 161 -16.21 -4.13 18.97
N ALA A 162 -16.82 -5.23 19.38
CA ALA A 162 -17.89 -5.90 18.65
C ALA A 162 -19.29 -5.29 18.93
N LYS A 163 -19.41 -3.97 19.11
CA LYS A 163 -20.73 -3.32 19.12
C LYS A 163 -21.40 -3.61 17.78
N LYS A 164 -22.49 -4.40 17.85
CA LYS A 164 -23.38 -4.66 16.72
C LYS A 164 -23.71 -3.31 16.08
N GLY A 165 -23.25 -3.11 14.85
CA GLY A 165 -23.55 -1.89 14.11
C GLY A 165 -25.07 -1.71 14.01
N ASP A 166 -25.52 -0.47 14.11
CA ASP A 166 -26.90 -0.06 13.83
C ASP A 166 -27.27 -0.50 12.40
N PRO A 167 -28.46 -1.10 12.15
CA PRO A 167 -28.90 -1.45 10.80
C PRO A 167 -28.83 -0.32 9.79
N LEU A 168 -29.04 0.92 10.21
CA LEU A 168 -28.87 2.10 9.35
C LEU A 168 -27.42 2.30 8.91
N SER A 169 -26.46 2.03 9.79
CA SER A 169 -25.03 2.08 9.46
C SER A 169 -24.64 1.07 8.39
N TYR A 170 -25.28 -0.12 8.36
CA TYR A 170 -25.05 -1.11 7.31
C TYR A 170 -25.57 -0.65 5.94
N ILE A 171 -26.75 -0.03 5.89
CA ILE A 171 -27.34 0.47 4.65
C ILE A 171 -26.53 1.64 4.09
N MET A 172 -26.16 2.59 4.95
CA MET A 172 -25.32 3.72 4.55
C MET A 172 -23.94 3.26 4.06
N ASN A 173 -23.38 2.23 4.70
CA ASN A 173 -22.11 1.64 4.31
C ASN A 173 -22.20 0.96 2.95
N ASP A 174 -23.27 0.19 2.68
CA ASP A 174 -23.47 -0.48 1.38
C ASP A 174 -23.61 0.54 0.23
N MET A 175 -24.32 1.64 0.45
CA MET A 175 -24.43 2.73 -0.53
C MET A 175 -23.08 3.42 -0.78
N ALA A 176 -22.34 3.75 0.27
CA ALA A 176 -21.03 4.38 0.15
C ALA A 176 -20.00 3.48 -0.55
N GLN A 177 -20.04 2.16 -0.27
CA GLN A 177 -19.17 1.19 -0.92
C GLN A 177 -19.46 1.05 -2.40
N ASN A 178 -20.72 1.03 -2.81
CA ASN A 178 -21.10 1.00 -4.21
C ASN A 178 -20.64 2.26 -4.98
N GLU A 179 -20.68 3.43 -4.33
CA GLU A 179 -20.17 4.67 -4.89
C GLU A 179 -18.65 4.60 -5.13
N HIS A 180 -17.89 4.02 -4.19
CA HIS A 180 -16.42 3.97 -4.25
C HIS A 180 -15.86 2.70 -4.91
N LEU A 181 -16.70 1.78 -5.39
CA LEU A 181 -16.25 0.53 -6.00
C LEU A 181 -15.35 0.76 -7.21
N ARG A 182 -15.76 1.66 -8.09
CA ARG A 182 -15.01 1.99 -9.31
C ARG A 182 -13.68 2.67 -8.98
N GLU A 183 -13.71 3.60 -8.07
CA GLU A 183 -12.54 4.35 -7.60
C GLU A 183 -11.52 3.43 -6.93
N SER A 184 -11.99 2.50 -6.10
CA SER A 184 -11.15 1.49 -5.45
C SER A 184 -10.51 0.54 -6.46
N SER A 185 -11.26 0.10 -7.47
CA SER A 185 -10.74 -0.75 -8.54
C SER A 185 -9.66 -0.04 -9.36
N GLU A 186 -9.86 1.23 -9.72
CA GLU A 186 -8.87 2.02 -10.46
C GLU A 186 -7.58 2.24 -9.64
N LEU A 187 -7.71 2.57 -8.37
CA LEU A 187 -6.57 2.69 -7.46
C LEU A 187 -5.82 1.35 -7.34
N ALA A 188 -6.55 0.23 -7.22
CA ALA A 188 -5.96 -1.10 -7.16
C ALA A 188 -5.19 -1.46 -8.44
N ASP A 189 -5.75 -1.11 -9.62
CA ASP A 189 -5.10 -1.35 -10.92
C ASP A 189 -3.78 -0.56 -11.04
N LEU A 190 -3.76 0.71 -10.66
CA LEU A 190 -2.55 1.53 -10.67
C LEU A 190 -1.49 1.00 -9.70
N ILE A 191 -1.87 0.66 -8.47
CA ILE A 191 -0.94 0.06 -7.50
C ILE A 191 -0.37 -1.24 -8.05
N GLN A 192 -1.20 -2.12 -8.61
CA GLN A 192 -0.76 -3.39 -9.19
C GLN A 192 0.22 -3.19 -10.37
N GLN A 193 -0.02 -2.20 -11.23
CA GLN A 193 0.88 -1.85 -12.33
C GLN A 193 2.23 -1.32 -11.84
N HIS A 194 2.22 -0.37 -10.91
CA HIS A 194 3.44 0.21 -10.36
C HIS A 194 4.29 -0.83 -9.63
N LEU A 195 3.68 -1.71 -8.82
CA LEU A 195 4.38 -2.81 -8.17
C LEU A 195 4.98 -3.78 -9.19
N GLY A 196 4.30 -4.03 -10.31
CA GLY A 196 4.79 -4.90 -11.39
C GLY A 196 6.12 -4.46 -12.00
N SER A 197 6.49 -3.19 -11.88
CA SER A 197 7.77 -2.67 -12.36
C SER A 197 8.96 -2.99 -11.46
N ILE A 198 8.73 -3.35 -10.19
CA ILE A 198 9.78 -3.52 -9.17
C ILE A 198 9.79 -4.90 -8.51
N GLU A 199 8.66 -5.59 -8.50
CA GLU A 199 8.49 -6.88 -7.83
C GLU A 199 9.09 -8.01 -8.68
N PRO A 200 9.96 -8.87 -8.09
CA PRO A 200 10.56 -9.99 -8.81
C PRO A 200 9.61 -11.19 -8.94
N GLY A 201 8.50 -11.17 -8.19
CA GLY A 201 7.45 -12.18 -8.24
C GLY A 201 6.43 -11.89 -9.33
N PRO A 202 5.62 -12.89 -9.73
CA PRO A 202 4.56 -12.67 -10.71
C PRO A 202 3.46 -11.75 -10.16
N SER A 203 2.95 -10.86 -11.00
CA SER A 203 1.69 -10.18 -10.73
C SER A 203 0.56 -11.20 -10.73
N ARG A 204 -0.22 -11.23 -9.64
CA ARG A 204 -1.42 -12.07 -9.51
C ARG A 204 -2.70 -11.29 -9.83
N GLY A 205 -2.53 -10.03 -10.24
CA GLY A 205 -3.58 -9.13 -10.70
C GLY A 205 -4.37 -8.46 -9.59
N VAL A 206 -5.33 -7.66 -10.02
CA VAL A 206 -6.32 -7.05 -9.14
C VAL A 206 -7.43 -8.05 -8.89
N LYS A 207 -7.88 -8.13 -7.65
CA LYS A 207 -8.93 -9.05 -7.19
C LYS A 207 -9.93 -8.30 -6.31
N GLN A 208 -11.01 -8.98 -5.95
CA GLN A 208 -12.02 -8.47 -5.03
C GLN A 208 -12.36 -9.52 -3.98
N ALA A 209 -12.62 -9.07 -2.74
CA ALA A 209 -13.09 -9.93 -1.66
C ALA A 209 -13.69 -9.10 -0.50
N GLY A 210 -14.39 -9.77 0.41
CA GLY A 210 -15.13 -9.17 1.52
C GLY A 210 -14.27 -8.87 2.75
N PHE A 211 -13.21 -8.11 2.59
CA PHE A 211 -12.32 -7.77 3.70
C PHE A 211 -12.97 -6.84 4.72
N ARG A 212 -13.09 -7.27 5.97
CA ARG A 212 -13.68 -6.48 7.05
C ARG A 212 -12.98 -5.14 7.28
N VAL A 213 -11.68 -5.08 7.07
CA VAL A 213 -10.90 -3.85 7.20
C VAL A 213 -11.33 -2.76 6.21
N LEU A 214 -11.85 -3.16 5.04
CA LEU A 214 -12.33 -2.23 4.01
C LEU A 214 -13.81 -1.86 4.19
N VAL A 215 -14.59 -2.71 4.89
CA VAL A 215 -16.06 -2.54 5.02
C VAL A 215 -16.44 -1.22 5.69
N THR A 216 -15.67 -0.74 6.65
CA THR A 216 -15.98 0.47 7.42
C THR A 216 -15.31 1.73 6.89
N ALA A 217 -14.54 1.65 5.81
CA ALA A 217 -13.93 2.80 5.16
C ALA A 217 -14.91 3.46 4.17
N PHE A 218 -15.27 4.74 4.39
CA PHE A 218 -16.21 5.50 3.54
C PHE A 218 -15.49 6.35 2.50
N MET A 219 -14.46 5.78 1.89
CA MET A 219 -13.66 6.34 0.81
C MET A 219 -13.14 5.21 -0.07
N PRO A 220 -12.56 5.50 -1.25
CA PRO A 220 -11.87 4.48 -2.04
C PRO A 220 -10.81 3.76 -1.20
N ALA A 221 -10.90 2.43 -1.15
CA ALA A 221 -10.16 1.60 -0.21
C ALA A 221 -9.59 0.35 -0.88
N VAL A 222 -8.32 0.05 -0.61
CA VAL A 222 -7.62 -1.12 -1.15
C VAL A 222 -6.80 -1.84 -0.07
N LEU A 223 -6.61 -3.16 -0.27
CA LEU A 223 -5.69 -3.99 0.49
C LEU A 223 -4.62 -4.52 -0.47
N VAL A 224 -3.36 -4.29 -0.12
CA VAL A 224 -2.20 -4.62 -0.97
C VAL A 224 -1.40 -5.74 -0.32
N GLU A 225 -1.40 -6.89 -0.97
CA GLU A 225 -0.57 -8.05 -0.64
C GLU A 225 0.79 -7.91 -1.35
N ILE A 226 1.79 -7.41 -0.63
CA ILE A 226 3.09 -7.03 -1.21
C ILE A 226 4.03 -8.21 -1.48
N GLY A 227 3.58 -9.45 -1.34
CA GLY A 227 4.36 -10.67 -1.54
C GLY A 227 3.89 -11.81 -0.64
N PHE A 228 4.36 -13.02 -0.89
CA PHE A 228 4.10 -14.17 -0.03
C PHE A 228 5.21 -14.32 1.02
N GLY A 229 4.90 -14.00 2.27
CA GLY A 229 5.86 -14.18 3.37
C GLY A 229 6.20 -15.64 3.65
N THR A 230 5.38 -16.56 3.19
CA THR A 230 5.62 -18.01 3.22
C THR A 230 6.65 -18.48 2.18
N ASN A 231 6.91 -17.72 1.12
CA ASN A 231 7.90 -18.00 0.10
C ASN A 231 9.28 -17.42 0.48
N PRO A 232 10.38 -18.21 0.44
CA PRO A 232 11.70 -17.70 0.83
C PRO A 232 12.25 -16.55 -0.03
N ALA A 233 11.89 -16.48 -1.32
CA ALA A 233 12.37 -15.40 -2.20
C ALA A 233 11.60 -14.09 -1.95
N ASP A 234 10.27 -14.17 -1.88
CA ASP A 234 9.42 -13.02 -1.56
C ASP A 234 9.71 -12.50 -0.15
N ALA A 235 9.85 -13.40 0.85
CA ALA A 235 10.21 -13.03 2.21
C ALA A 235 11.54 -12.25 2.28
N ARG A 236 12.57 -12.66 1.52
CA ARG A 236 13.83 -11.91 1.42
C ARG A 236 13.64 -10.55 0.78
N PHE A 237 12.78 -10.44 -0.22
CA PHE A 237 12.49 -9.19 -0.91
C PHE A 237 11.77 -8.21 0.02
N ILE A 238 10.63 -8.62 0.59
CA ILE A 238 9.77 -7.75 1.42
C ILE A 238 10.37 -7.41 2.80
N THR A 239 11.40 -8.12 3.25
CA THR A 239 12.13 -7.79 4.50
C THR A 239 13.37 -6.92 4.26
N ASN A 240 13.81 -6.77 3.02
CA ASN A 240 14.94 -5.92 2.69
C ASN A 240 14.57 -4.44 2.75
N ALA A 241 15.27 -3.65 3.56
CA ALA A 241 14.95 -2.25 3.82
C ALA A 241 14.95 -1.37 2.55
N ALA A 242 15.83 -1.63 1.57
CA ALA A 242 15.86 -0.91 0.31
C ALA A 242 14.65 -1.27 -0.58
N ARG A 243 14.29 -2.56 -0.63
CA ARG A 243 13.12 -3.04 -1.37
C ARG A 243 11.81 -2.54 -0.75
N GLN A 244 11.71 -2.49 0.57
CA GLN A 244 10.58 -1.87 1.25
C GLN A 244 10.41 -0.38 0.88
N ARG A 245 11.51 0.37 0.69
CA ARG A 245 11.43 1.75 0.19
C ARG A 245 10.94 1.81 -1.27
N GLN A 246 11.36 0.87 -2.10
CA GLN A 246 10.87 0.79 -3.49
C GLN A 246 9.38 0.45 -3.54
N ILE A 247 8.92 -0.55 -2.77
CA ILE A 247 7.49 -0.88 -2.63
C ILE A 247 6.71 0.36 -2.19
N ALA A 248 7.14 1.02 -1.13
CA ALA A 248 6.50 2.22 -0.60
C ALA A 248 6.46 3.36 -1.63
N SER A 249 7.55 3.61 -2.37
CA SER A 249 7.58 4.62 -3.42
C SER A 249 6.63 4.28 -4.57
N SER A 250 6.61 3.03 -5.04
CA SER A 250 5.71 2.57 -6.10
C SER A 250 4.24 2.75 -5.73
N ILE A 251 3.85 2.38 -4.51
CA ILE A 251 2.47 2.58 -4.03
C ILE A 251 2.15 4.08 -3.92
N ALA A 252 3.10 4.90 -3.46
CA ALA A 252 2.91 6.34 -3.37
C ALA A 252 2.78 7.00 -4.76
N ASP A 253 3.57 6.58 -5.75
CA ASP A 253 3.48 7.07 -7.13
C ASP A 253 2.12 6.73 -7.75
N ALA A 254 1.66 5.48 -7.60
CA ALA A 254 0.34 5.04 -8.03
C ALA A 254 -0.80 5.83 -7.36
N THR A 255 -0.66 6.13 -6.07
CA THR A 255 -1.63 6.91 -5.31
C THR A 255 -1.74 8.35 -5.84
N VAL A 256 -0.59 8.99 -6.14
CA VAL A 256 -0.58 10.34 -6.74
C VAL A 256 -1.19 10.32 -8.14
N GLU A 257 -0.81 9.34 -8.96
CA GLU A 257 -1.37 9.18 -10.31
C GLU A 257 -2.89 9.00 -10.28
N TYR A 258 -3.41 8.17 -9.35
CA TYR A 258 -4.85 8.03 -9.15
C TYR A 258 -5.52 9.38 -8.80
N LEU A 259 -4.95 10.12 -7.84
CA LEU A 259 -5.51 11.41 -7.42
C LEU A 259 -5.51 12.43 -8.57
N ASP A 260 -4.49 12.43 -9.41
CA ASP A 260 -4.42 13.27 -10.61
C ASP A 260 -5.48 12.87 -11.65
N HIS A 261 -5.72 11.56 -11.85
CA HIS A 261 -6.81 11.06 -12.70
C HIS A 261 -8.18 11.48 -12.17
N TYR A 262 -8.40 11.31 -10.87
CA TYR A 262 -9.64 11.69 -10.22
C TYR A 262 -9.96 13.18 -10.38
N GLN A 263 -8.96 14.05 -10.18
CA GLN A 263 -9.14 15.52 -10.34
C GLN A 263 -9.47 15.92 -11.77
N ARG A 264 -8.79 15.32 -12.76
CA ARG A 264 -9.10 15.57 -14.18
C ARG A 264 -10.53 15.20 -14.52
N ARG A 265 -11.07 14.11 -13.94
CA ARG A 265 -12.49 13.73 -14.13
C ARG A 265 -13.47 14.74 -13.52
N LEU A 266 -13.11 15.37 -12.42
CA LEU A 266 -13.94 16.41 -11.78
C LEU A 266 -13.88 17.77 -12.50
N GLY A 267 -13.12 17.91 -13.59
CA GLY A 267 -12.96 19.16 -14.32
C GLY A 267 -12.19 20.24 -13.55
N VAL A 268 -11.51 19.87 -12.47
CA VAL A 268 -10.61 20.78 -11.74
C VAL A 268 -9.34 20.90 -12.56
N ALA A 269 -9.21 22.01 -13.31
CA ALA A 269 -8.01 22.30 -14.08
C ALA A 269 -6.80 22.34 -13.14
N THR A 270 -5.77 21.57 -13.46
CA THR A 270 -4.45 21.71 -12.83
C THR A 270 -3.90 23.07 -13.24
N PRO A 271 -3.50 23.96 -12.28
CA PRO A 271 -2.94 25.26 -12.60
C PRO A 271 -1.61 25.17 -13.33
#